data_a38bc6ece51ee0266901db16178a19d5
#
_entry.id   a38bc6ece51ee0266901db16178a19d5
#
_cell.length_a   1.000
_cell.length_b   1.000
_cell.length_c   1.000
_cell.angle_alpha   90.00
_cell.angle_beta   90.00
_cell.angle_gamma   90.00
#
_symmetry.space_group_name_H-M   'P 1'
#
loop_
_entity.id
_entity.type
_entity.pdbx_description
1 polymer ?
#
loop_
_entity_poly.entity_id
_entity_poly.type
_entity_poly.pdbx_seq_one_letter_code
_entity_poly.pdbx_strand_id
1 'polypeptide(L)'
;MKNITTPGLLIFCSKYFGVCVSPWLICCVFSAFSVVSAGQSLTYTKGQNVAPAYEGWEQAPDGTKYFLFGYMNRNWEEEIDVPVGPDNGFNLGGADQGQPTHFLPRRNRFVFRVKVPDGFKEKDELVWTLTTHGKTEKAYASLRPDYVVDDVVKASETGALGAGTSSPEVRSNKPPVVRIQEITSRSVKVGQPITLVTEVKDDGIPKPRDPNRVAAAQARAAAQTTTAAATPPRNPAMSPPTRITVGKNLGLHVSWFVYRGPGNVTFDPPQPKAWEDTRAGANSPWAPLWAAPKLPEDGTLPVHVTFGEPGTYVLRCVADDGALTSSEDVTIVVVR
;
A
#
# COMPACT_ATOMS: atom_id res chain seq x y z
N MET A 1 0.75 -56.87 60.73
CA MET A 1 1.88 -57.43 59.96
C MET A 1 1.70 -57.11 58.51
N LYS A 2 2.44 -56.10 58.02
CA LYS A 2 2.98 -55.99 56.66
C LYS A 2 3.71 -54.65 56.57
N ASN A 3 5.00 -54.71 56.43
CA ASN A 3 5.98 -53.62 56.31
C ASN A 3 5.75 -52.86 55.04
N ILE A 4 5.77 -51.57 55.12
CA ILE A 4 5.88 -50.65 54.01
C ILE A 4 7.29 -50.06 54.04
N THR A 5 8.13 -50.51 53.12
CA THR A 5 9.49 -50.05 52.88
C THR A 5 9.44 -48.75 52.06
N THR A 6 10.02 -47.70 52.60
CA THR A 6 10.33 -46.44 51.91
C THR A 6 11.50 -46.61 50.95
N PRO A 7 11.45 -46.11 49.69
CA PRO A 7 12.64 -46.09 48.87
C PRO A 7 13.55 -44.94 49.21
N GLY A 8 14.81 -45.29 49.41
CA GLY A 8 15.90 -44.39 49.75
C GLY A 8 16.26 -43.41 48.63
N LEU A 9 16.55 -42.22 49.06
CA LEU A 9 17.09 -41.12 48.26
C LEU A 9 18.58 -41.42 47.93
N LEU A 10 18.86 -41.75 46.69
CA LEU A 10 20.24 -41.91 46.17
C LEU A 10 20.87 -40.53 46.00
N ILE A 11 21.77 -40.17 46.94
CA ILE A 11 22.64 -39.00 46.85
C ILE A 11 23.87 -39.39 46.00
N PHE A 12 23.99 -38.90 44.79
CA PHE A 12 25.23 -38.97 44.01
C PHE A 12 26.20 -37.87 44.44
N CYS A 13 27.21 -38.23 45.22
CA CYS A 13 28.33 -37.35 45.51
C CYS A 13 29.41 -37.53 44.41
N SER A 14 29.54 -36.55 43.52
CA SER A 14 30.68 -36.47 42.61
C SER A 14 31.88 -35.89 43.31
N LYS A 15 32.98 -36.57 43.26
CA LYS A 15 34.25 -36.26 43.94
C LYS A 15 35.10 -35.15 43.29
N TYR A 16 34.53 -34.36 42.38
CA TYR A 16 35.22 -33.26 41.76
C TYR A 16 34.40 -31.98 41.81
N PHE A 17 34.96 -30.99 42.55
CA PHE A 17 34.45 -29.63 42.76
C PHE A 17 33.25 -29.50 43.70
N GLY A 18 33.54 -29.02 44.89
CA GLY A 18 32.61 -28.76 45.99
C GLY A 18 31.69 -27.54 45.78
N VAL A 19 30.81 -27.63 44.82
CA VAL A 19 29.70 -26.70 44.71
C VAL A 19 28.41 -27.51 44.66
N CYS A 20 27.73 -27.60 45.83
CA CYS A 20 26.36 -28.10 45.90
C CYS A 20 25.42 -27.09 45.22
N VAL A 21 25.13 -27.31 43.98
CA VAL A 21 24.07 -26.52 43.30
C VAL A 21 22.73 -27.13 43.68
N SER A 22 21.96 -26.42 44.47
CA SER A 22 20.60 -26.83 44.87
C SER A 22 19.75 -27.01 43.59
N PRO A 23 18.93 -28.09 43.48
CA PRO A 23 18.05 -28.31 42.33
C PRO A 23 17.06 -27.16 42.10
N TRP A 24 16.82 -26.35 43.11
CA TRP A 24 16.05 -25.10 42.98
C TRP A 24 16.76 -24.03 42.14
N LEU A 25 18.07 -23.97 42.13
CA LEU A 25 18.85 -23.02 41.36
C LEU A 25 18.81 -23.36 39.84
N ILE A 26 18.76 -24.66 39.51
CA ILE A 26 18.66 -25.12 38.12
C ILE A 26 17.26 -24.80 37.56
N CYS A 27 16.18 -24.94 38.35
CA CYS A 27 14.86 -24.51 37.95
C CYS A 27 14.74 -22.98 37.72
N CYS A 28 15.43 -22.17 38.55
CA CYS A 28 15.44 -20.72 38.38
C CYS A 28 16.21 -20.27 37.13
N VAL A 29 17.25 -20.96 36.73
CA VAL A 29 18.03 -20.63 35.50
C VAL A 29 17.22 -21.00 34.25
N PHE A 30 16.43 -22.07 34.27
CA PHE A 30 15.54 -22.41 33.15
C PHE A 30 14.30 -21.48 33.07
N SER A 31 13.86 -20.88 34.18
CA SER A 31 12.76 -19.88 34.18
C SER A 31 13.19 -18.50 33.69
N ALA A 32 14.50 -18.22 33.65
CA ALA A 32 15.02 -16.92 33.19
C ALA A 32 15.15 -16.82 31.65
N PHE A 33 14.96 -17.90 30.91
CA PHE A 33 14.66 -17.84 29.48
C PHE A 33 13.16 -17.57 29.27
N SER A 34 12.67 -16.52 29.91
CA SER A 34 11.42 -15.88 29.47
C SER A 34 11.66 -15.46 28.04
N VAL A 35 11.06 -16.22 27.12
CA VAL A 35 10.90 -15.85 25.72
C VAL A 35 10.43 -14.42 25.71
N VAL A 36 11.31 -13.49 25.35
CA VAL A 36 10.88 -12.18 24.88
C VAL A 36 10.06 -12.50 23.65
N SER A 37 8.75 -12.66 23.82
CA SER A 37 7.80 -12.54 22.72
C SER A 37 7.99 -11.13 22.19
N ALA A 38 8.98 -10.95 21.31
CA ALA A 38 8.93 -9.87 20.37
C ALA A 38 7.55 -10.00 19.72
N GLY A 39 6.65 -9.06 19.99
CA GLY A 39 5.36 -9.01 19.35
C GLY A 39 5.63 -9.01 17.86
N GLN A 40 5.57 -10.18 17.23
CA GLN A 40 5.63 -10.27 15.79
C GLN A 40 4.38 -9.55 15.32
N SER A 41 4.54 -8.40 14.70
CA SER A 41 3.46 -7.84 13.92
C SER A 41 3.09 -8.89 12.89
N LEU A 42 1.88 -9.44 13.00
CA LEU A 42 1.36 -10.43 12.07
C LEU A 42 1.31 -9.78 10.68
N THR A 43 2.31 -10.07 9.86
CA THR A 43 2.37 -9.64 8.47
C THR A 43 1.92 -10.81 7.61
N TYR A 44 0.81 -10.63 6.93
CA TYR A 44 0.27 -11.63 6.04
C TYR A 44 0.80 -11.42 4.62
N THR A 45 1.46 -12.43 4.09
CA THR A 45 1.90 -12.43 2.70
C THR A 45 0.73 -12.64 1.76
N LYS A 46 -0.13 -13.62 2.07
CA LYS A 46 -1.30 -14.04 1.27
C LYS A 46 -2.43 -14.54 2.17
N GLY A 47 -3.62 -14.75 1.59
CA GLY A 47 -4.75 -15.40 2.24
C GLY A 47 -5.64 -14.46 3.04
N GLN A 48 -5.41 -13.16 3.02
CA GLN A 48 -6.24 -12.18 3.71
C GLN A 48 -7.25 -11.52 2.76
N ASN A 49 -8.36 -11.07 3.33
CA ASN A 49 -9.40 -10.39 2.58
C ASN A 49 -9.04 -8.95 2.19
N VAL A 50 -9.76 -8.45 1.19
CA VAL A 50 -9.77 -7.03 0.80
C VAL A 50 -10.95 -6.35 1.49
N ALA A 51 -10.69 -5.20 2.13
CA ALA A 51 -11.73 -4.36 2.70
C ALA A 51 -11.93 -3.12 1.81
N PRO A 52 -13.13 -2.87 1.28
CA PRO A 52 -13.45 -1.65 0.57
C PRO A 52 -13.43 -0.47 1.56
N ALA A 53 -13.15 0.73 1.07
CA ALA A 53 -13.11 1.93 1.88
C ALA A 53 -13.84 3.08 1.18
N TYR A 54 -14.66 3.79 1.94
CA TYR A 54 -15.19 5.09 1.56
C TYR A 54 -14.20 6.16 2.00
N GLU A 55 -13.74 6.98 1.04
CA GLU A 55 -12.72 8.00 1.29
C GLU A 55 -13.31 9.41 1.47
N GLY A 56 -14.59 9.58 1.19
CA GLY A 56 -15.27 10.84 1.22
C GLY A 56 -15.95 11.19 -0.12
N TRP A 57 -16.38 12.44 -0.27
CA TRP A 57 -16.99 12.92 -1.50
C TRP A 57 -16.42 14.26 -1.92
N GLU A 58 -16.40 14.48 -3.22
CA GLU A 58 -15.93 15.73 -3.83
C GLU A 58 -17.00 16.35 -4.72
N GLN A 59 -16.90 17.65 -4.94
CA GLN A 59 -17.73 18.37 -5.90
C GLN A 59 -16.87 18.91 -7.03
N ALA A 60 -17.16 18.49 -8.26
CA ALA A 60 -16.50 18.99 -9.45
C ALA A 60 -16.90 20.46 -9.74
N PRO A 61 -16.13 21.18 -10.57
CA PRO A 61 -16.40 22.58 -10.90
C PRO A 61 -17.77 22.83 -11.53
N ASP A 62 -18.35 21.83 -12.21
CA ASP A 62 -19.69 21.86 -12.79
C ASP A 62 -20.82 21.60 -11.78
N GLY A 63 -20.48 21.42 -10.51
CA GLY A 63 -21.41 21.12 -9.42
C GLY A 63 -21.74 19.64 -9.25
N THR A 64 -21.27 18.76 -10.14
CA THR A 64 -21.48 17.30 -10.02
C THR A 64 -20.73 16.76 -8.79
N LYS A 65 -21.41 15.92 -8.01
CA LYS A 65 -20.83 15.30 -6.84
C LYS A 65 -20.40 13.86 -7.13
N TYR A 66 -19.28 13.45 -6.53
CA TYR A 66 -18.73 12.12 -6.66
C TYR A 66 -18.35 11.55 -5.30
N PHE A 67 -18.72 10.31 -5.05
CA PHE A 67 -18.16 9.51 -3.96
C PHE A 67 -16.80 8.97 -4.35
N LEU A 68 -15.84 9.03 -3.45
CA LEU A 68 -14.48 8.53 -3.62
C LEU A 68 -14.32 7.23 -2.87
N PHE A 69 -13.77 6.25 -3.53
CA PHE A 69 -13.52 4.93 -2.96
C PHE A 69 -12.08 4.49 -3.13
N GLY A 70 -11.61 3.77 -2.14
CA GLY A 70 -10.37 3.04 -2.14
C GLY A 70 -10.55 1.67 -1.51
N TYR A 71 -9.47 0.99 -1.19
CA TYR A 71 -9.52 -0.30 -0.52
C TYR A 71 -8.24 -0.60 0.26
N MET A 72 -8.31 -1.59 1.14
CA MET A 72 -7.17 -2.19 1.81
C MET A 72 -7.14 -3.69 1.52
N ASN A 73 -6.26 -4.12 0.65
CA ASN A 73 -5.87 -5.51 0.52
C ASN A 73 -4.87 -5.83 1.64
N ARG A 74 -5.24 -6.69 2.57
CA ARG A 74 -4.44 -6.98 3.78
C ARG A 74 -3.20 -7.81 3.50
N ASN A 75 -3.06 -8.31 2.27
CA ASN A 75 -1.90 -9.06 1.80
C ASN A 75 -0.75 -8.14 1.38
N TRP A 76 0.49 -8.65 1.46
CA TRP A 76 1.67 -7.97 0.98
C TRP A 76 2.06 -8.34 -0.46
N GLU A 77 1.65 -9.53 -0.91
CA GLU A 77 2.11 -10.11 -2.18
C GLU A 77 0.97 -10.76 -2.99
N GLU A 78 -0.23 -10.84 -2.44
CA GLU A 78 -1.36 -11.39 -3.15
C GLU A 78 -2.20 -10.29 -3.79
N GLU A 79 -2.30 -10.37 -5.09
CA GLU A 79 -3.27 -9.64 -5.90
C GLU A 79 -4.53 -10.51 -6.04
N ILE A 80 -5.71 -9.92 -6.01
CA ILE A 80 -6.97 -10.67 -5.96
C ILE A 80 -7.89 -10.17 -7.07
N ASP A 81 -8.42 -11.12 -7.85
CA ASP A 81 -9.40 -10.84 -8.89
C ASP A 81 -10.82 -11.10 -8.39
N VAL A 82 -11.68 -10.09 -8.47
CA VAL A 82 -13.12 -10.20 -8.16
C VAL A 82 -13.90 -9.49 -9.26
N PRO A 83 -14.53 -10.23 -10.18
CA PRO A 83 -15.34 -9.62 -11.24
C PRO A 83 -16.51 -8.81 -10.68
N VAL A 84 -16.98 -7.84 -11.46
CA VAL A 84 -18.21 -7.11 -11.13
C VAL A 84 -19.38 -8.10 -11.03
N GLY A 85 -20.12 -8.00 -9.93
CA GLY A 85 -21.21 -8.94 -9.64
C GLY A 85 -21.60 -8.94 -8.16
N PRO A 86 -22.22 -10.03 -7.66
CA PRO A 86 -22.66 -10.11 -6.26
C PRO A 86 -21.54 -9.92 -5.23
N ASP A 87 -20.31 -10.36 -5.59
CA ASP A 87 -19.14 -10.27 -4.72
C ASP A 87 -18.35 -8.97 -4.90
N ASN A 88 -18.69 -8.14 -5.88
CA ASN A 88 -18.08 -6.82 -6.13
C ASN A 88 -19.10 -5.90 -6.80
N GLY A 89 -19.93 -5.26 -6.01
CA GLY A 89 -21.03 -4.48 -6.55
C GLY A 89 -21.63 -3.46 -5.58
N PHE A 90 -22.51 -2.65 -6.11
CA PHE A 90 -23.19 -1.59 -5.39
C PHE A 90 -24.68 -1.90 -5.19
N ASN A 91 -25.26 -1.33 -4.12
CA ASN A 91 -26.69 -1.45 -3.82
C ASN A 91 -27.59 -0.55 -4.69
N LEU A 92 -27.03 0.52 -5.27
CA LEU A 92 -27.74 1.52 -6.08
C LEU A 92 -26.96 1.80 -7.38
N GLY A 93 -27.66 2.24 -8.43
CA GLY A 93 -27.05 2.73 -9.66
C GLY A 93 -26.52 1.64 -10.62
N GLY A 94 -26.82 0.38 -10.37
CA GLY A 94 -26.31 -0.77 -11.16
C GLY A 94 -25.08 -1.41 -10.54
N ALA A 95 -24.76 -2.62 -11.01
CA ALA A 95 -23.67 -3.41 -10.45
C ALA A 95 -22.29 -2.83 -10.80
N ASP A 96 -22.12 -2.29 -12.01
CA ASP A 96 -20.89 -1.65 -12.48
C ASP A 96 -20.96 -0.13 -12.28
N GLN A 97 -20.13 0.39 -11.39
CA GLN A 97 -19.96 1.81 -11.11
C GLN A 97 -18.53 2.29 -11.37
N GLY A 98 -17.75 1.52 -12.13
CA GLY A 98 -16.37 1.83 -12.40
C GLY A 98 -15.37 1.24 -11.39
N GLN A 99 -15.81 0.39 -10.44
CA GLN A 99 -14.93 -0.27 -9.46
C GLN A 99 -13.89 -1.18 -10.11
N PRO A 100 -12.71 -1.36 -9.47
CA PRO A 100 -11.70 -2.31 -9.94
C PRO A 100 -12.21 -3.75 -9.87
N THR A 101 -11.65 -4.63 -10.69
CA THR A 101 -11.82 -6.08 -10.56
C THR A 101 -10.51 -6.79 -10.21
N HIS A 102 -9.40 -6.06 -10.26
CA HIS A 102 -8.07 -6.51 -9.83
C HIS A 102 -7.60 -5.66 -8.66
N PHE A 103 -7.28 -6.29 -7.54
CA PHE A 103 -6.99 -5.63 -6.27
C PHE A 103 -5.52 -5.77 -5.90
N LEU A 104 -4.77 -4.70 -6.09
CA LEU A 104 -3.35 -4.61 -5.73
C LEU A 104 -3.15 -4.73 -4.21
N PRO A 105 -1.96 -5.13 -3.75
CA PRO A 105 -1.66 -5.23 -2.32
C PRO A 105 -1.82 -3.92 -1.55
N ARG A 106 -2.00 -4.04 -0.24
CA ARG A 106 -1.99 -2.96 0.75
C ARG A 106 -3.04 -1.87 0.52
N ARG A 107 -2.77 -0.67 1.03
CA ARG A 107 -3.70 0.45 0.98
C ARG A 107 -3.64 1.15 -0.37
N ASN A 108 -4.78 1.22 -1.03
CA ASN A 108 -4.99 1.97 -2.26
C ASN A 108 -6.08 3.01 -2.00
N ARG A 109 -5.71 4.30 -2.00
CA ARG A 109 -6.61 5.43 -1.71
C ARG A 109 -7.11 6.07 -2.99
N PHE A 110 -8.33 6.60 -2.96
CA PHE A 110 -8.93 7.39 -4.05
C PHE A 110 -8.84 6.67 -5.42
N VAL A 111 -9.08 5.35 -5.42
CA VAL A 111 -8.87 4.49 -6.61
C VAL A 111 -9.86 4.79 -7.72
N PHE A 112 -11.12 5.08 -7.36
CA PHE A 112 -12.16 5.42 -8.32
C PHE A 112 -13.22 6.32 -7.67
N ARG A 113 -14.02 6.94 -8.54
CA ARG A 113 -15.13 7.78 -8.11
C ARG A 113 -16.43 7.31 -8.74
N VAL A 114 -17.51 7.43 -7.97
CA VAL A 114 -18.86 7.10 -8.41
C VAL A 114 -19.69 8.38 -8.38
N LYS A 115 -20.35 8.69 -9.50
CA LYS A 115 -21.27 9.83 -9.54
C LYS A 115 -22.38 9.61 -8.51
N VAL A 116 -22.66 10.63 -7.69
CA VAL A 116 -23.76 10.59 -6.74
C VAL A 116 -25.08 10.45 -7.51
N PRO A 117 -25.92 9.46 -7.17
CA PRO A 117 -27.21 9.28 -7.82
C PRO A 117 -28.10 10.53 -7.71
N ASP A 118 -28.89 10.79 -8.75
CA ASP A 118 -29.83 11.93 -8.74
C ASP A 118 -30.83 11.76 -7.58
N GLY A 119 -31.09 12.85 -6.87
CA GLY A 119 -32.00 12.86 -5.71
C GLY A 119 -31.45 12.24 -4.43
N PHE A 120 -30.17 11.85 -4.40
CA PHE A 120 -29.51 11.30 -3.23
C PHE A 120 -29.45 12.32 -2.09
N LYS A 121 -29.92 11.92 -0.90
CA LYS A 121 -30.02 12.77 0.28
C LYS A 121 -28.86 12.48 1.25
N GLU A 122 -28.63 13.40 2.17
CA GLU A 122 -27.57 13.28 3.18
C GLU A 122 -27.66 12.00 4.04
N LYS A 123 -28.88 11.52 4.29
CA LYS A 123 -29.15 10.29 5.06
C LYS A 123 -29.13 9.00 4.26
N ASP A 124 -29.03 9.11 2.93
CA ASP A 124 -28.97 7.93 2.06
C ASP A 124 -27.52 7.40 2.05
N GLU A 125 -27.39 6.11 1.77
CA GLU A 125 -26.09 5.44 1.72
C GLU A 125 -25.94 4.67 0.41
N LEU A 126 -24.84 4.95 -0.30
CA LEU A 126 -24.35 4.09 -1.38
C LEU A 126 -23.39 3.07 -0.78
N VAL A 127 -23.70 1.80 -0.92
CA VAL A 127 -22.94 0.72 -0.28
C VAL A 127 -22.20 -0.10 -1.32
N TRP A 128 -20.88 -0.08 -1.25
CA TRP A 128 -20.02 -0.99 -2.01
C TRP A 128 -19.76 -2.25 -1.21
N THR A 129 -20.15 -3.39 -1.76
CA THR A 129 -19.93 -4.72 -1.16
C THR A 129 -18.81 -5.45 -1.88
N LEU A 130 -17.89 -6.01 -1.14
CA LEU A 130 -16.77 -6.79 -1.66
C LEU A 130 -16.59 -8.08 -0.84
N THR A 131 -16.63 -9.24 -1.51
CA THR A 131 -16.41 -10.56 -0.91
C THR A 131 -15.12 -11.16 -1.44
N THR A 132 -14.18 -11.45 -0.56
CA THR A 132 -12.88 -12.07 -0.88
C THR A 132 -12.53 -13.10 0.17
N HIS A 133 -12.00 -14.26 -0.22
CA HIS A 133 -11.66 -15.36 0.68
C HIS A 133 -12.83 -15.74 1.63
N GLY A 134 -14.06 -15.72 1.11
CA GLY A 134 -15.27 -16.06 1.88
C GLY A 134 -15.68 -15.01 2.93
N LYS A 135 -15.05 -13.85 2.95
CA LYS A 135 -15.36 -12.74 3.86
C LYS A 135 -15.91 -11.55 3.10
N THR A 136 -17.11 -11.11 3.50
CA THR A 136 -17.78 -9.93 2.93
C THR A 136 -17.51 -8.70 3.78
N GLU A 137 -17.01 -7.65 3.15
CA GLU A 137 -16.80 -6.32 3.74
C GLU A 137 -17.60 -5.27 2.96
N LYS A 138 -17.95 -4.16 3.61
CA LYS A 138 -18.77 -3.11 3.00
C LYS A 138 -18.22 -1.73 3.30
N ALA A 139 -18.31 -0.83 2.32
CA ALA A 139 -18.04 0.59 2.49
C ALA A 139 -19.34 1.37 2.28
N TYR A 140 -19.64 2.30 3.19
CA TYR A 140 -20.88 3.07 3.22
C TYR A 140 -20.56 4.52 2.89
N ALA A 141 -21.00 5.00 1.75
CA ALA A 141 -20.78 6.36 1.28
C ALA A 141 -22.02 7.24 1.51
N SER A 142 -21.82 8.44 2.02
CA SER A 142 -22.87 9.42 2.29
C SER A 142 -22.42 10.84 1.99
N LEU A 143 -23.36 11.77 1.83
CA LEU A 143 -23.09 13.20 1.59
C LEU A 143 -22.92 14.01 2.88
N ARG A 144 -22.52 13.39 3.98
CA ARG A 144 -22.28 14.12 5.23
C ARG A 144 -21.18 15.15 5.03
N PRO A 145 -21.34 16.38 5.55
CA PRO A 145 -20.35 17.46 5.38
C PRO A 145 -18.95 17.11 5.90
N ASP A 146 -18.87 16.25 6.93
CA ASP A 146 -17.63 15.83 7.54
C ASP A 146 -16.73 14.99 6.59
N TYR A 147 -17.30 14.51 5.48
CA TYR A 147 -16.61 13.68 4.48
C TYR A 147 -16.28 14.42 3.19
N VAL A 148 -16.33 15.75 3.19
CA VAL A 148 -15.90 16.54 2.03
C VAL A 148 -14.40 16.41 1.84
N VAL A 149 -13.99 16.08 0.63
CA VAL A 149 -12.60 15.89 0.23
C VAL A 149 -12.21 16.89 -0.85
N ASP A 150 -11.13 17.62 -0.61
CA ASP A 150 -10.45 18.45 -1.59
C ASP A 150 -9.01 17.93 -1.82
N ASP A 151 -8.27 18.60 -2.67
CA ASP A 151 -6.89 18.21 -2.98
C ASP A 151 -5.96 18.35 -1.76
N VAL A 152 -6.27 19.25 -0.82
CA VAL A 152 -5.51 19.39 0.43
C VAL A 152 -5.72 18.16 1.31
N VAL A 153 -6.96 17.66 1.41
CA VAL A 153 -7.28 16.41 2.13
C VAL A 153 -6.60 15.22 1.45
N LYS A 154 -6.69 15.10 0.12
CA LYS A 154 -6.04 14.01 -0.64
C LYS A 154 -4.53 14.00 -0.38
N ALA A 155 -3.87 15.14 -0.52
CA ALA A 155 -2.44 15.28 -0.27
C ALA A 155 -2.05 14.99 1.20
N SER A 156 -2.91 15.34 2.16
CA SER A 156 -2.71 15.03 3.58
C SER A 156 -2.80 13.52 3.84
N GLU A 157 -3.83 12.88 3.31
CA GLU A 157 -4.07 11.43 3.44
C GLU A 157 -2.96 10.59 2.80
N THR A 158 -2.36 11.06 1.72
CA THR A 158 -1.19 10.42 1.10
C THR A 158 0.13 10.72 1.83
N GLY A 159 0.12 11.59 2.82
CA GLY A 159 1.27 11.92 3.66
C GLY A 159 2.18 13.04 3.11
N ALA A 160 1.80 13.70 2.02
CA ALA A 160 2.62 14.76 1.41
C ALA A 160 2.76 16.01 2.28
N LEU A 161 1.72 16.32 3.04
CA LEU A 161 1.68 17.52 3.89
C LEU A 161 2.32 17.33 5.27
N GLY A 162 2.72 16.08 5.60
CA GLY A 162 3.06 15.73 6.97
C GLY A 162 1.85 15.83 7.91
N ALA A 163 2.01 15.41 9.15
CA ALA A 163 0.91 15.44 10.13
C ALA A 163 0.49 16.88 10.46
N GLY A 164 -0.47 17.41 9.73
CA GLY A 164 -1.15 18.68 10.04
C GLY A 164 -0.42 19.98 9.65
N THR A 165 0.60 19.92 8.79
CA THR A 165 1.25 21.12 8.28
C THR A 165 1.21 21.15 6.77
N SER A 166 0.40 22.01 6.18
CA SER A 166 0.47 22.32 4.75
C SER A 166 1.28 23.60 4.54
N SER A 167 2.31 23.52 3.70
CA SER A 167 2.97 24.73 3.20
C SER A 167 2.10 25.40 2.13
N PRO A 168 2.20 26.74 1.93
CA PRO A 168 1.54 27.41 0.81
C PRO A 168 1.89 26.78 -0.55
N GLU A 169 3.14 26.31 -0.71
CA GLU A 169 3.63 25.64 -1.91
C GLU A 169 2.82 24.36 -2.20
N VAL A 170 2.68 23.47 -1.23
CA VAL A 170 1.94 22.21 -1.41
C VAL A 170 0.44 22.47 -1.61
N ARG A 171 -0.11 23.55 -1.05
CA ARG A 171 -1.51 23.93 -1.30
C ARG A 171 -1.75 24.50 -2.70
N SER A 172 -0.74 24.94 -3.40
CA SER A 172 -0.82 25.39 -4.80
C SER A 172 -0.59 24.28 -5.81
N ASN A 173 -0.21 23.09 -5.34
CA ASN A 173 0.00 21.91 -6.17
C ASN A 173 -1.25 21.56 -7.00
N LYS A 174 -1.02 21.16 -8.23
CA LYS A 174 -2.04 20.61 -9.13
C LYS A 174 -1.70 19.16 -9.46
N PRO A 175 -2.71 18.29 -9.57
CA PRO A 175 -2.45 16.92 -9.99
C PRO A 175 -1.67 16.88 -11.31
N PRO A 176 -0.73 15.95 -11.47
CA PRO A 176 -0.05 15.75 -12.74
C PRO A 176 -1.05 15.43 -13.84
N VAL A 177 -0.73 15.74 -15.07
CA VAL A 177 -1.56 15.40 -16.23
C VAL A 177 -0.93 14.20 -16.93
N VAL A 178 -1.66 13.11 -17.01
CA VAL A 178 -1.28 11.89 -17.75
C VAL A 178 -2.16 11.75 -18.98
N ARG A 179 -1.57 11.37 -20.11
CA ARG A 179 -2.27 11.07 -21.36
C ARG A 179 -1.68 9.84 -22.01
N ILE A 180 -2.54 8.92 -22.38
CA ILE A 180 -2.16 7.74 -23.18
C ILE A 180 -2.30 8.13 -24.66
N GLN A 181 -1.21 7.99 -25.42
CA GLN A 181 -1.27 8.24 -26.87
C GLN A 181 -2.21 7.25 -27.55
N GLU A 182 -2.78 7.66 -28.66
CA GLU A 182 -3.68 6.80 -29.43
C GLU A 182 -2.96 5.52 -29.87
N ILE A 183 -3.57 4.37 -29.57
CA ILE A 183 -3.06 3.06 -29.94
C ILE A 183 -3.68 2.56 -31.25
N THR A 184 -2.83 2.04 -32.13
CA THR A 184 -3.23 1.56 -33.46
C THR A 184 -4.17 0.35 -33.40
N SER A 185 -4.08 -0.46 -32.37
CA SER A 185 -4.97 -1.61 -32.17
C SER A 185 -5.25 -1.85 -30.70
N ARG A 186 -6.53 -1.95 -30.35
CA ARG A 186 -6.97 -2.37 -29.03
C ARG A 186 -7.20 -3.87 -28.90
N SER A 187 -6.83 -4.64 -29.92
CA SER A 187 -6.90 -6.11 -29.92
C SER A 187 -5.52 -6.69 -30.15
N VAL A 188 -5.13 -7.65 -29.33
CA VAL A 188 -3.81 -8.32 -29.37
C VAL A 188 -3.98 -9.81 -29.06
N LYS A 189 -3.09 -10.65 -29.59
CA LYS A 189 -3.05 -12.08 -29.25
C LYS A 189 -2.32 -12.31 -27.93
N VAL A 190 -2.73 -13.35 -27.21
CA VAL A 190 -2.00 -13.83 -26.03
C VAL A 190 -0.52 -14.02 -26.35
N GLY A 191 0.36 -13.53 -25.47
CA GLY A 191 1.81 -13.61 -25.61
C GLY A 191 2.42 -12.62 -26.61
N GLN A 192 1.61 -11.85 -27.34
CA GLN A 192 2.13 -10.79 -28.22
C GLN A 192 2.22 -9.46 -27.46
N PRO A 193 3.37 -8.78 -27.49
CA PRO A 193 3.51 -7.49 -26.84
C PRO A 193 2.77 -6.39 -27.60
N ILE A 194 2.18 -5.45 -26.87
CA ILE A 194 1.70 -4.17 -27.38
C ILE A 194 2.49 -3.04 -26.72
N THR A 195 2.77 -1.98 -27.47
CA THR A 195 3.41 -0.79 -26.92
C THR A 195 2.36 0.24 -26.58
N LEU A 196 2.34 0.68 -25.33
CA LEU A 196 1.59 1.83 -24.87
C LEU A 196 2.55 2.99 -24.61
N VAL A 197 2.17 4.18 -25.02
CA VAL A 197 2.99 5.38 -24.83
C VAL A 197 2.20 6.37 -23.99
N THR A 198 2.82 6.85 -22.92
CA THR A 198 2.22 7.84 -22.00
C THR A 198 2.97 9.15 -22.10
N GLU A 199 2.24 10.25 -22.11
CA GLU A 199 2.79 11.60 -21.91
C GLU A 199 2.38 12.09 -20.53
N VAL A 200 3.35 12.65 -19.79
CA VAL A 200 3.13 13.16 -18.44
C VAL A 200 3.65 14.59 -18.33
N LYS A 201 2.84 15.45 -17.73
CA LYS A 201 3.19 16.84 -17.40
C LYS A 201 2.82 17.12 -15.96
N ASP A 202 3.66 17.92 -15.30
CA ASP A 202 3.52 18.28 -13.90
C ASP A 202 3.98 19.72 -13.65
N ASP A 203 3.50 20.35 -12.58
CA ASP A 203 3.92 21.70 -12.20
C ASP A 203 5.23 21.72 -11.37
N GLY A 204 5.78 20.55 -11.05
CA GLY A 204 7.01 20.37 -10.28
C GLY A 204 6.82 20.55 -8.77
N ILE A 205 5.59 20.45 -8.28
CA ILE A 205 5.23 20.53 -6.86
C ILE A 205 4.59 19.20 -6.42
N PRO A 206 4.97 18.67 -5.24
CA PRO A 206 6.03 19.09 -4.34
C PRO A 206 7.43 18.78 -4.91
N LYS A 207 8.40 19.64 -4.60
CA LYS A 207 9.77 19.40 -5.06
C LYS A 207 10.29 18.06 -4.56
N PRO A 208 10.87 17.22 -5.44
CA PRO A 208 11.43 15.94 -5.06
C PRO A 208 12.55 16.13 -4.04
N ARG A 209 12.79 15.07 -3.26
CA ARG A 209 13.93 15.05 -2.33
C ARG A 209 15.24 15.22 -3.11
N ASP A 210 16.14 16.05 -2.56
CA ASP A 210 17.50 16.19 -3.10
C ASP A 210 18.19 14.82 -3.14
N PRO A 211 18.61 14.32 -4.33
CA PRO A 211 19.28 13.04 -4.47
C PRO A 211 20.53 12.90 -3.61
N ASN A 212 21.26 14.00 -3.39
CA ASN A 212 22.46 14.00 -2.55
C ASN A 212 22.11 13.77 -1.07
N ARG A 213 20.99 14.30 -0.59
CA ARG A 213 20.50 14.05 0.78
C ARG A 213 20.01 12.61 0.93
N VAL A 214 19.39 12.04 -0.10
CA VAL A 214 18.99 10.63 -0.12
C VAL A 214 20.24 9.74 -0.08
N ALA A 215 21.24 9.99 -0.92
CA ALA A 215 22.49 9.23 -0.95
C ALA A 215 23.26 9.33 0.39
N ALA A 216 23.32 10.52 0.99
CA ALA A 216 23.92 10.71 2.31
C ALA A 216 23.16 9.98 3.44
N ALA A 217 21.84 9.93 3.37
CA ALA A 217 21.02 9.16 4.32
C ALA A 217 21.25 7.65 4.16
N GLN A 218 21.36 7.17 2.91
CA GLN A 218 21.71 5.79 2.60
C GLN A 218 23.07 5.40 3.16
N ALA A 219 24.10 6.21 2.92
CA ALA A 219 25.43 5.98 3.43
C ALA A 219 25.47 5.93 4.97
N ARG A 220 24.72 6.81 5.64
CA ARG A 220 24.59 6.81 7.10
C ARG A 220 23.87 5.57 7.62
N ALA A 221 22.81 5.14 6.98
CA ALA A 221 22.09 3.92 7.35
C ALA A 221 22.96 2.68 7.18
N ALA A 222 23.72 2.58 6.08
CA ALA A 222 24.68 1.51 5.85
C ALA A 222 25.82 1.50 6.90
N ALA A 223 26.35 2.66 7.29
CA ALA A 223 27.35 2.78 8.33
C ALA A 223 26.83 2.41 9.73
N GLN A 224 25.56 2.67 10.02
CA GLN A 224 24.93 2.29 11.31
C GLN A 224 24.70 0.78 11.43
N THR A 225 24.47 0.07 10.35
CA THR A 225 24.37 -1.41 10.36
C THR A 225 25.70 -2.09 10.69
N THR A 226 26.84 -1.46 10.38
CA THR A 226 28.16 -1.99 10.69
C THR A 226 28.64 -1.64 12.11
N THR A 227 28.03 -0.65 12.77
CA THR A 227 28.41 -0.17 14.11
C THR A 227 27.39 -0.52 15.21
N ALA A 228 26.37 -1.31 14.91
CA ALA A 228 25.28 -1.65 15.85
C ALA A 228 25.71 -2.38 17.14
N ALA A 229 27.00 -2.74 17.27
CA ALA A 229 27.55 -3.42 18.45
C ALA A 229 27.93 -2.50 19.62
N ALA A 230 27.87 -1.16 19.49
CA ALA A 230 28.49 -0.27 20.48
C ALA A 230 27.56 0.79 21.11
N THR A 231 26.28 0.86 20.79
CA THR A 231 25.38 1.85 21.39
C THR A 231 24.49 1.16 22.42
N PRO A 232 24.55 1.55 23.73
CA PRO A 232 23.63 1.00 24.72
C PRO A 232 22.17 1.32 24.32
N PRO A 233 21.22 0.42 24.58
CA PRO A 233 19.83 0.64 24.22
C PRO A 233 19.33 1.93 24.86
N ARG A 234 18.94 2.91 24.04
CA ARG A 234 18.27 4.13 24.52
C ARG A 234 17.00 3.73 25.21
N ASN A 235 16.84 4.20 26.43
CA ASN A 235 15.57 4.03 27.15
C ASN A 235 14.47 4.76 26.38
N PRO A 236 13.45 4.05 25.81
CA PRO A 236 12.38 4.68 25.02
C PRO A 236 11.59 5.72 25.82
N ALA A 237 11.49 5.56 27.14
CA ALA A 237 10.79 6.50 28.01
C ALA A 237 11.52 7.84 28.19
N MET A 238 12.83 7.87 27.94
CA MET A 238 13.68 9.07 28.04
C MET A 238 13.97 9.74 26.69
N SER A 239 13.53 9.13 25.59
CA SER A 239 13.67 9.71 24.28
C SER A 239 12.44 10.57 23.98
N PRO A 240 12.60 11.84 23.55
CA PRO A 240 11.45 12.61 23.09
C PRO A 240 10.78 11.84 21.94
N PRO A 241 9.43 11.86 21.85
CA PRO A 241 8.74 11.21 20.77
C PRO A 241 9.31 11.73 19.47
N THR A 242 9.81 10.85 18.64
CA THR A 242 10.31 11.19 17.30
C THR A 242 9.12 11.80 16.57
N ARG A 243 9.19 13.08 16.26
CA ARG A 243 8.20 13.73 15.40
C ARG A 243 8.32 13.06 14.04
N ILE A 244 7.42 12.13 13.77
CA ILE A 244 7.33 11.48 12.48
C ILE A 244 6.57 12.45 11.57
N THR A 245 7.27 13.47 11.10
CA THR A 245 6.79 14.31 10.01
C THR A 245 7.20 13.60 8.73
N VAL A 246 6.29 12.83 8.17
CA VAL A 246 6.52 12.15 6.90
C VAL A 246 6.12 13.10 5.80
N GLY A 247 7.09 13.72 5.16
CA GLY A 247 6.87 14.41 3.90
C GLY A 247 7.02 13.40 2.75
N LYS A 248 5.97 13.16 2.01
CA LYS A 248 6.01 12.30 0.82
C LYS A 248 6.54 13.10 -0.39
N ASN A 249 7.80 13.49 -0.37
CA ASN A 249 8.46 14.17 -1.49
C ASN A 249 9.14 13.12 -2.38
N LEU A 250 8.38 12.16 -2.88
CA LEU A 250 8.91 11.07 -3.70
C LEU A 250 9.31 11.55 -5.10
N GLY A 251 8.73 12.66 -5.56
CA GLY A 251 8.86 13.15 -6.92
C GLY A 251 7.92 12.46 -7.89
N LEU A 252 7.71 13.10 -9.02
CA LEU A 252 6.83 12.61 -10.08
C LEU A 252 7.28 11.24 -10.57
N HIS A 253 6.36 10.30 -10.60
CA HIS A 253 6.56 8.96 -11.15
C HIS A 253 5.29 8.41 -11.78
N VAL A 254 5.46 7.43 -12.64
CA VAL A 254 4.37 6.83 -13.40
C VAL A 254 4.37 5.33 -13.17
N SER A 255 3.18 4.76 -13.03
CA SER A 255 2.97 3.34 -12.82
C SER A 255 1.84 2.83 -13.69
N TRP A 256 2.08 1.73 -14.39
CA TRP A 256 1.06 0.98 -15.09
C TRP A 256 0.70 -0.28 -14.30
N PHE A 257 -0.58 -0.61 -14.27
CA PHE A 257 -1.07 -1.82 -13.64
C PHE A 257 -2.41 -2.27 -14.23
N VAL A 258 -2.81 -3.50 -13.92
CA VAL A 258 -4.13 -4.02 -14.26
C VAL A 258 -5.16 -3.41 -13.31
N TYR A 259 -6.12 -2.71 -13.86
CA TYR A 259 -7.25 -2.19 -13.11
C TYR A 259 -8.45 -3.14 -13.16
N ARG A 260 -8.69 -3.74 -14.34
CA ARG A 260 -9.71 -4.77 -14.56
C ARG A 260 -9.17 -5.87 -15.47
N GLY A 261 -9.58 -7.09 -15.22
CA GLY A 261 -9.16 -8.27 -15.95
C GLY A 261 -8.28 -9.18 -15.10
N PRO A 262 -7.88 -10.34 -15.63
CA PRO A 262 -6.95 -11.25 -14.94
C PRO A 262 -5.59 -10.60 -14.71
N GLY A 263 -4.96 -10.86 -13.54
CA GLY A 263 -3.69 -10.25 -13.15
C GLY A 263 -2.44 -10.75 -13.90
N ASN A 264 -2.57 -11.69 -14.84
CA ASN A 264 -1.43 -12.27 -15.56
C ASN A 264 -0.96 -11.37 -16.72
N VAL A 265 -0.35 -10.23 -16.38
CA VAL A 265 0.17 -9.22 -17.33
C VAL A 265 1.59 -8.85 -16.95
N THR A 266 2.46 -8.78 -17.95
CA THR A 266 3.85 -8.36 -17.77
C THR A 266 4.10 -7.00 -18.42
N PHE A 267 4.77 -6.12 -17.70
CA PHE A 267 5.16 -4.79 -18.16
C PHE A 267 6.69 -4.72 -18.32
N ASP A 268 7.15 -4.18 -19.43
CA ASP A 268 8.56 -3.92 -19.70
C ASP A 268 8.76 -2.45 -20.16
N PRO A 269 9.50 -1.64 -19.42
CA PRO A 269 10.21 -1.95 -18.17
C PRO A 269 9.25 -2.28 -17.00
N PRO A 270 9.76 -3.01 -15.97
CA PRO A 270 9.00 -3.26 -14.74
C PRO A 270 8.53 -1.95 -14.12
N GLN A 271 7.26 -1.91 -13.72
CA GLN A 271 6.64 -0.70 -13.24
C GLN A 271 6.89 -0.47 -11.74
N PRO A 272 7.04 0.78 -11.30
CA PRO A 272 6.94 1.11 -9.89
C PRO A 272 5.60 0.61 -9.34
N LYS A 273 5.58 0.25 -8.05
CA LYS A 273 4.33 -0.14 -7.39
C LYS A 273 3.41 1.07 -7.30
N ALA A 274 2.18 0.91 -7.77
CA ALA A 274 1.12 1.93 -7.64
C ALA A 274 0.56 2.01 -6.21
N TRP A 275 0.92 1.08 -5.32
CA TRP A 275 0.50 1.02 -3.92
C TRP A 275 1.69 1.27 -3.00
N GLU A 276 1.41 1.74 -1.77
CA GLU A 276 2.44 2.05 -0.79
C GLU A 276 3.02 0.79 -0.16
N ASP A 277 4.28 0.50 -0.45
CA ASP A 277 5.04 -0.57 0.19
C ASP A 277 5.95 0.03 1.27
N THR A 278 5.64 -0.22 2.53
CA THR A 278 6.39 0.30 3.68
C THR A 278 7.64 -0.52 4.02
N ARG A 279 7.95 -1.57 3.26
CA ARG A 279 9.14 -2.39 3.46
C ARG A 279 10.39 -1.65 2.98
N ALA A 280 11.56 -2.06 3.47
CA ALA A 280 12.82 -1.41 3.13
C ALA A 280 13.07 -1.37 1.60
N GLY A 281 13.45 -0.21 1.09
CA GLY A 281 13.74 0.01 -0.33
C GLY A 281 12.51 0.16 -1.23
N ALA A 282 11.31 0.26 -0.65
CA ALA A 282 10.06 0.42 -1.37
C ALA A 282 9.60 1.89 -1.45
N ASN A 283 8.54 2.16 -2.20
CA ASN A 283 8.02 3.49 -2.53
C ASN A 283 7.24 4.18 -1.40
N SER A 284 7.51 3.86 -0.17
CA SER A 284 6.85 4.48 0.97
C SER A 284 7.60 5.71 1.47
N PRO A 285 6.90 6.75 1.92
CA PRO A 285 7.52 7.83 2.68
C PRO A 285 8.23 7.35 3.96
N TRP A 286 7.84 6.18 4.48
CA TRP A 286 8.47 5.50 5.61
C TRP A 286 9.71 4.69 5.22
N ALA A 287 9.91 4.43 3.92
CA ALA A 287 11.11 3.82 3.37
C ALA A 287 12.03 4.93 2.83
N PRO A 288 12.97 5.46 3.63
CA PRO A 288 13.67 6.70 3.34
C PRO A 288 14.58 6.64 2.10
N LEU A 289 14.69 5.49 1.48
CA LEU A 289 15.72 5.21 0.47
C LEU A 289 15.16 5.00 -0.94
N TRP A 290 13.84 5.03 -1.11
CA TRP A 290 13.27 4.93 -2.44
C TRP A 290 13.38 6.27 -3.17
N ALA A 291 13.84 6.23 -4.41
CA ALA A 291 13.84 7.33 -5.33
C ALA A 291 12.98 6.99 -6.55
N ALA A 292 12.15 7.92 -6.97
CA ALA A 292 11.37 7.78 -8.18
C ALA A 292 12.30 7.56 -9.40
N PRO A 293 11.93 6.68 -10.35
CA PRO A 293 12.66 6.57 -11.61
C PRO A 293 12.73 7.93 -12.31
N LYS A 294 13.90 8.25 -12.86
CA LYS A 294 14.06 9.50 -13.61
C LYS A 294 13.19 9.43 -14.87
N LEU A 295 12.30 10.38 -15.03
CA LEU A 295 11.49 10.52 -16.23
C LEU A 295 12.32 11.11 -17.39
N PRO A 296 12.01 10.76 -18.64
CA PRO A 296 12.54 11.43 -19.82
C PRO A 296 12.18 12.93 -19.81
N GLU A 297 13.04 13.75 -20.41
CA GLU A 297 12.86 15.21 -20.43
C GLU A 297 11.61 15.66 -21.20
N ASP A 298 11.22 14.89 -22.20
CA ASP A 298 10.01 15.12 -22.99
C ASP A 298 8.73 14.58 -22.33
N GLY A 299 8.86 13.91 -21.18
CA GLY A 299 7.74 13.32 -20.45
C GLY A 299 7.10 12.12 -21.14
N THR A 300 7.75 11.55 -22.18
CA THR A 300 7.21 10.43 -22.98
C THR A 300 7.75 9.10 -22.49
N LEU A 301 6.83 8.20 -22.12
CA LEU A 301 7.15 6.92 -21.47
C LEU A 301 6.54 5.75 -22.28
N PRO A 302 7.32 5.03 -23.08
CA PRO A 302 6.87 3.79 -23.70
C PRO A 302 6.90 2.64 -22.68
N VAL A 303 5.91 1.75 -22.75
CA VAL A 303 5.85 0.48 -22.02
C VAL A 303 5.38 -0.62 -22.95
N HIS A 304 6.04 -1.77 -22.92
CA HIS A 304 5.60 -2.98 -23.61
C HIS A 304 4.78 -3.84 -22.63
N VAL A 305 3.59 -4.23 -23.08
CA VAL A 305 2.66 -5.00 -22.26
C VAL A 305 2.38 -6.33 -22.93
N THR A 306 2.54 -7.41 -22.19
CA THR A 306 2.27 -8.77 -22.66
C THR A 306 1.25 -9.44 -21.74
N PHE A 307 0.24 -10.04 -22.33
CA PHE A 307 -0.88 -10.69 -21.62
C PHE A 307 -0.73 -12.21 -21.67
N GLY A 308 -0.85 -12.86 -20.52
CA GLY A 308 -0.74 -14.32 -20.42
C GLY A 308 -2.05 -15.06 -20.70
N GLU A 309 -3.19 -14.38 -20.71
CA GLU A 309 -4.51 -14.99 -20.85
C GLU A 309 -5.43 -14.16 -21.75
N PRO A 310 -6.41 -14.80 -22.46
CA PRO A 310 -7.39 -14.06 -23.23
C PRO A 310 -8.41 -13.39 -22.28
N GLY A 311 -8.91 -12.23 -22.69
CA GLY A 311 -9.89 -11.48 -21.89
C GLY A 311 -9.97 -10.02 -22.28
N THR A 312 -10.84 -9.29 -21.62
CA THR A 312 -10.90 -7.83 -21.72
C THR A 312 -10.21 -7.22 -20.51
N TYR A 313 -9.20 -6.43 -20.76
CA TYR A 313 -8.39 -5.78 -19.75
C TYR A 313 -8.63 -4.28 -19.76
N VAL A 314 -8.69 -3.69 -18.60
CA VAL A 314 -8.52 -2.25 -18.41
C VAL A 314 -7.18 -2.06 -17.71
N LEU A 315 -6.23 -1.49 -18.41
CA LEU A 315 -4.95 -1.08 -17.84
C LEU A 315 -5.06 0.38 -17.42
N ARG A 316 -4.57 0.67 -16.24
CA ARG A 316 -4.53 2.03 -15.68
C ARG A 316 -3.10 2.53 -15.64
N CYS A 317 -2.90 3.73 -16.17
CA CYS A 317 -1.71 4.53 -15.96
C CYS A 317 -1.97 5.56 -14.87
N VAL A 318 -1.15 5.58 -13.84
CA VAL A 318 -1.21 6.59 -12.76
C VAL A 318 0.07 7.40 -12.79
N ALA A 319 -0.06 8.72 -12.81
CA ALA A 319 1.00 9.66 -12.49
C ALA A 319 0.80 10.15 -11.04
N ASP A 320 1.85 10.10 -10.24
CA ASP A 320 1.88 10.51 -8.82
C ASP A 320 3.07 11.47 -8.62
N ASP A 321 2.81 12.70 -8.19
CA ASP A 321 3.85 13.70 -7.88
C ASP A 321 4.37 13.59 -6.45
N GLY A 322 3.80 12.67 -5.68
CA GLY A 322 4.07 12.49 -4.26
C GLY A 322 3.04 13.15 -3.34
N ALA A 323 2.10 13.93 -3.87
CA ALA A 323 1.02 14.56 -3.13
C ALA A 323 -0.34 14.24 -3.75
N LEU A 324 -0.45 14.42 -5.05
CA LEU A 324 -1.66 14.22 -5.82
C LEU A 324 -1.40 13.22 -6.96
N THR A 325 -2.47 12.63 -7.43
CA THR A 325 -2.42 11.63 -8.51
C THR A 325 -3.42 11.96 -9.58
N SER A 326 -3.11 11.56 -10.81
CA SER A 326 -4.08 11.45 -11.88
C SER A 326 -3.94 10.11 -12.59
N SER A 327 -4.99 9.69 -13.26
CA SER A 327 -4.99 8.41 -13.97
C SER A 327 -5.71 8.48 -15.30
N GLU A 328 -5.27 7.64 -16.23
CA GLU A 328 -5.96 7.39 -17.49
C GLU A 328 -6.03 5.89 -17.74
N ASP A 329 -7.15 5.44 -18.28
CA ASP A 329 -7.43 4.02 -18.49
C ASP A 329 -7.45 3.69 -19.99
N VAL A 330 -6.94 2.50 -20.33
CA VAL A 330 -7.03 1.95 -21.67
C VAL A 330 -7.60 0.54 -21.65
N THR A 331 -8.56 0.29 -22.53
CA THR A 331 -9.16 -1.05 -22.69
C THR A 331 -8.47 -1.80 -23.82
N ILE A 332 -7.99 -3.01 -23.52
CA ILE A 332 -7.36 -3.95 -24.47
C ILE A 332 -8.14 -5.25 -24.48
N VAL A 333 -8.45 -5.74 -25.67
CA VAL A 333 -9.07 -7.06 -25.88
C VAL A 333 -7.99 -8.06 -26.29
N VAL A 334 -7.79 -9.08 -25.49
CA VAL A 334 -6.80 -10.13 -25.73
C VAL A 334 -7.50 -11.35 -26.28
N VAL A 335 -7.13 -11.77 -27.48
CA VAL A 335 -7.66 -12.94 -28.18
C VAL A 335 -6.65 -14.08 -28.21
N ARG A 336 -7.14 -15.29 -28.44
CA ARG A 336 -6.29 -16.50 -28.56
C ARG A 336 -5.42 -16.49 -29.80
#